data_8deabcd0102ce8c09ba172f6e506d22b
#
_entry.id   8deabcd0102ce8c09ba172f6e506d22b
#
_cell.length_a   1.000
_cell.length_b   1.000
_cell.length_c   1.000
_cell.angle_alpha   90.00
_cell.angle_beta   90.00
_cell.angle_gamma   90.00
#
_symmetry.space_group_name_H-M   'P 1'
#
loop_
_entity.id
_entity.type
_entity.pdbx_description
1 polymer ?
#
loop_
_entity_poly.entity_id
_entity_poly.type
_entity_poly.pdbx_seq_one_letter_code
_entity_poly.pdbx_strand_id
1 'polypeptide(L)'
;PEICPGPQKYGSFWLRVRQETREFAEKCGMSLPRNSAPNRSLLGKVAASNILRAVKKRSTLFVTGLFHHKVGATVSKVIRRCAPAVYRVWLRCMTGIYPVQTYLKRIGAVKSPTCPHCNEGTPESLAHFACVCPKFREARTSAHNQVRDVFTSFLNSALGSKWAVFEETRMSRTSLVLQSTSSATVDELGRRQPDWVLVSESLQRIAIVDLCRPSDMSPAQLLAAALRKQVAYGPLVEALRYYADRGWVVH
;
A
#
# COMPACT_ATOMS: atom_id res chain seq x y z
N PRO A 1 -26.20 -19.30 20.30
CA PRO A 1 -25.76 -20.59 19.83
C PRO A 1 -26.30 -20.73 18.43
N GLU A 2 -25.55 -20.30 17.43
CA GLU A 2 -25.93 -20.39 16.04
C GLU A 2 -25.52 -21.74 15.49
N ILE A 3 -26.56 -22.42 15.01
CA ILE A 3 -26.54 -23.75 14.44
C ILE A 3 -25.62 -23.78 13.23
N CYS A 4 -24.54 -24.55 13.28
CA CYS A 4 -23.75 -24.89 12.09
C CYS A 4 -24.72 -25.44 11.02
N PRO A 5 -24.71 -24.91 9.79
CA PRO A 5 -25.56 -25.42 8.72
C PRO A 5 -25.18 -26.87 8.43
N GLY A 6 -26.18 -27.75 8.48
CA GLY A 6 -26.02 -29.19 8.37
C GLY A 6 -25.35 -29.66 7.06
N PRO A 7 -25.00 -30.96 6.98
CA PRO A 7 -24.15 -31.54 5.90
C PRO A 7 -24.65 -31.36 4.48
N GLN A 8 -25.93 -31.11 4.25
CA GLN A 8 -26.53 -30.92 2.91
C GLN A 8 -26.02 -29.62 2.19
N LYS A 9 -25.67 -28.56 2.92
CA LYS A 9 -25.16 -27.33 2.30
C LYS A 9 -23.73 -27.47 1.77
N TYR A 10 -22.95 -28.36 2.33
CA TYR A 10 -21.58 -28.63 1.85
C TYR A 10 -21.55 -29.52 0.60
N GLY A 11 -22.52 -30.43 0.44
CA GLY A 11 -22.64 -31.25 -0.77
C GLY A 11 -22.82 -30.41 -2.04
N SER A 12 -23.66 -29.38 -1.99
CA SER A 12 -23.86 -28.47 -3.14
C SER A 12 -22.65 -27.60 -3.46
N PHE A 13 -21.88 -27.22 -2.46
CA PHE A 13 -20.61 -26.47 -2.65
C PHE A 13 -19.56 -27.32 -3.38
N TRP A 14 -19.33 -28.55 -2.93
CA TRP A 14 -18.36 -29.46 -3.57
C TRP A 14 -18.78 -29.90 -4.97
N LEU A 15 -20.07 -30.08 -5.21
CA LEU A 15 -20.58 -30.34 -6.56
C LEU A 15 -20.32 -29.16 -7.50
N ARG A 16 -20.55 -27.93 -7.03
CA ARG A 16 -20.26 -26.71 -7.80
C ARG A 16 -18.76 -26.56 -8.08
N VAL A 17 -17.91 -26.78 -7.08
CA VAL A 17 -16.44 -26.76 -7.27
C VAL A 17 -15.99 -27.79 -8.29
N ARG A 18 -16.55 -29.02 -8.25
CA ARG A 18 -16.24 -30.06 -9.24
C ARG A 18 -16.71 -29.67 -10.64
N GLN A 19 -17.87 -29.08 -10.78
CA GLN A 19 -18.41 -28.64 -12.06
C GLN A 19 -17.56 -27.50 -12.65
N GLU A 20 -17.28 -26.46 -11.87
CA GLU A 20 -16.41 -25.35 -12.31
C GLU A 20 -15.01 -25.83 -12.67
N THR A 21 -14.48 -26.84 -11.96
CA THR A 21 -13.17 -27.44 -12.27
C THR A 21 -13.19 -28.17 -13.61
N ARG A 22 -14.28 -28.89 -13.95
CA ARG A 22 -14.44 -29.56 -15.25
C ARG A 22 -14.56 -28.54 -16.39
N GLU A 23 -15.45 -27.56 -16.24
CA GLU A 23 -15.62 -26.51 -17.24
C GLU A 23 -14.34 -25.75 -17.53
N PHE A 24 -13.50 -25.54 -16.50
CA PHE A 24 -12.18 -24.93 -16.69
C PHE A 24 -11.21 -25.85 -17.42
N ALA A 25 -11.17 -27.13 -17.06
CA ALA A 25 -10.32 -28.12 -17.72
C ALA A 25 -10.70 -28.27 -19.20
N GLU A 26 -11.98 -28.34 -19.52
CA GLU A 26 -12.49 -28.39 -20.89
C GLU A 26 -12.10 -27.14 -21.69
N LYS A 27 -12.23 -25.95 -21.10
CA LYS A 27 -11.78 -24.70 -21.73
C LYS A 27 -10.27 -24.62 -21.95
N CYS A 28 -9.51 -25.38 -21.18
CA CYS A 28 -8.04 -25.50 -21.34
C CYS A 28 -7.63 -26.69 -22.23
N GLY A 29 -8.59 -27.37 -22.90
CA GLY A 29 -8.32 -28.54 -23.75
C GLY A 29 -7.87 -29.78 -22.97
N MET A 30 -8.13 -29.83 -21.64
CA MET A 30 -7.75 -30.95 -20.79
C MET A 30 -8.96 -31.87 -20.57
N SER A 31 -8.83 -33.15 -20.98
CA SER A 31 -9.82 -34.17 -20.69
C SER A 31 -9.63 -34.69 -19.27
N LEU A 32 -10.62 -34.46 -18.39
CA LEU A 32 -10.64 -35.07 -17.05
C LEU A 32 -11.50 -36.33 -17.06
N PRO A 33 -11.02 -37.49 -16.59
CA PRO A 33 -11.85 -38.66 -16.41
C PRO A 33 -13.07 -38.37 -15.51
N ARG A 34 -14.24 -38.87 -15.87
CA ARG A 34 -15.51 -38.56 -15.17
C ARG A 34 -15.51 -38.82 -13.66
N ASN A 35 -14.68 -39.76 -13.20
CA ASN A 35 -14.63 -40.22 -11.80
C ASN A 35 -13.33 -39.88 -11.06
N SER A 36 -12.39 -39.15 -11.65
CA SER A 36 -11.16 -38.79 -10.95
C SER A 36 -11.36 -37.61 -10.02
N ALA A 37 -10.83 -37.73 -8.79
CA ALA A 37 -10.70 -36.56 -7.92
C ALA A 37 -9.79 -35.53 -8.60
N PRO A 38 -10.15 -34.25 -8.63
CA PRO A 38 -9.33 -33.22 -9.26
C PRO A 38 -7.97 -33.17 -8.57
N ASN A 39 -6.90 -33.25 -9.37
CA ASN A 39 -5.53 -33.16 -8.89
C ASN A 39 -5.34 -31.82 -8.13
N ARG A 40 -4.61 -31.84 -7.01
CA ARG A 40 -4.27 -30.67 -6.19
C ARG A 40 -3.71 -29.50 -7.01
N SER A 41 -2.88 -29.80 -8.01
CA SER A 41 -2.32 -28.82 -8.94
C SER A 41 -3.38 -28.13 -9.80
N LEU A 42 -4.37 -28.87 -10.29
CA LEU A 42 -5.47 -28.36 -11.10
C LEU A 42 -6.42 -27.51 -10.26
N LEU A 43 -6.78 -27.99 -9.05
CA LEU A 43 -7.54 -27.18 -8.09
C LEU A 43 -6.85 -25.87 -7.73
N GLY A 44 -5.53 -25.90 -7.57
CA GLY A 44 -4.73 -24.69 -7.36
C GLY A 44 -4.80 -23.72 -8.54
N LYS A 45 -4.74 -24.21 -9.78
CA LYS A 45 -4.85 -23.38 -11.00
C LYS A 45 -6.26 -22.80 -11.16
N VAL A 46 -7.31 -23.58 -10.90
CA VAL A 46 -8.71 -23.12 -10.94
C VAL A 46 -8.96 -22.07 -9.86
N ALA A 47 -8.50 -22.32 -8.62
CA ALA A 47 -8.62 -21.35 -7.53
C ALA A 47 -7.88 -20.06 -7.86
N ALA A 48 -6.67 -20.13 -8.39
CA ALA A 48 -5.90 -18.96 -8.81
C ALA A 48 -6.61 -18.18 -9.95
N SER A 49 -7.16 -18.88 -10.94
CA SER A 49 -7.90 -18.28 -12.05
C SER A 49 -9.21 -17.62 -11.57
N ASN A 50 -9.94 -18.24 -10.66
CA ASN A 50 -11.17 -17.70 -10.09
C ASN A 50 -10.89 -16.50 -9.18
N ILE A 51 -9.82 -16.54 -8.39
CA ILE A 51 -9.33 -15.40 -7.62
C ILE A 51 -8.95 -14.25 -8.57
N LEU A 52 -8.17 -14.51 -9.62
CA LEU A 52 -7.80 -13.51 -10.63
C LEU A 52 -9.04 -12.90 -11.33
N ARG A 53 -10.04 -13.71 -11.65
CA ARG A 53 -11.29 -13.25 -12.27
C ARG A 53 -12.13 -12.43 -11.31
N ALA A 54 -12.26 -12.84 -10.06
CA ALA A 54 -12.94 -12.11 -9.01
C ALA A 54 -12.23 -10.77 -8.71
N VAL A 55 -10.92 -10.78 -8.71
CA VAL A 55 -10.05 -9.61 -8.56
C VAL A 55 -10.23 -8.64 -9.73
N LYS A 56 -10.24 -9.12 -10.97
CA LYS A 56 -10.49 -8.30 -12.17
C LYS A 56 -11.90 -7.71 -12.21
N LYS A 57 -12.91 -8.43 -11.73
CA LYS A 57 -14.30 -7.94 -11.65
C LYS A 57 -14.52 -6.94 -10.51
N ARG A 58 -13.82 -7.12 -9.42
CA ARG A 58 -13.87 -6.22 -8.27
C ARG A 58 -12.68 -5.26 -8.39
N SER A 59 -12.77 -4.25 -9.17
CA SER A 59 -11.75 -3.22 -9.40
C SER A 59 -11.18 -2.55 -8.11
N THR A 60 -10.91 -3.31 -7.08
CA THR A 60 -10.02 -2.92 -5.99
C THR A 60 -8.60 -3.01 -6.53
N LEU A 61 -8.15 -1.92 -7.06
CA LEU A 61 -6.90 -1.70 -7.78
C LEU A 61 -5.64 -2.07 -7.02
N PHE A 62 -5.73 -2.15 -5.70
CA PHE A 62 -4.67 -2.67 -4.85
C PHE A 62 -4.22 -4.06 -5.27
N VAL A 63 -5.18 -4.93 -5.59
CA VAL A 63 -4.90 -6.30 -6.00
C VAL A 63 -4.36 -6.36 -7.43
N THR A 64 -4.89 -5.55 -8.35
CA THR A 64 -4.39 -5.48 -9.73
C THR A 64 -2.99 -4.87 -9.79
N GLY A 65 -2.69 -3.84 -9.01
CA GLY A 65 -1.36 -3.25 -8.92
C GLY A 65 -0.30 -4.23 -8.42
N LEU A 66 -0.61 -5.01 -7.39
CA LEU A 66 0.30 -6.04 -6.86
C LEU A 66 0.55 -7.20 -7.84
N PHE A 67 -0.46 -7.57 -8.65
CA PHE A 67 -0.29 -8.66 -9.64
C PHE A 67 0.41 -8.20 -10.92
N HIS A 68 0.39 -6.93 -11.25
CA HIS A 68 1.04 -6.39 -12.45
C HIS A 68 2.51 -6.05 -12.26
N HIS A 69 3.01 -5.96 -11.03
CA HIS A 69 4.40 -5.62 -10.75
C HIS A 69 5.17 -6.81 -10.15
N LYS A 70 6.45 -6.94 -10.52
CA LYS A 70 7.42 -7.87 -9.90
C LYS A 70 7.45 -7.77 -8.37
N VAL A 71 7.03 -6.63 -7.82
CA VAL A 71 6.86 -6.36 -6.39
C VAL A 71 5.85 -7.33 -5.73
N GLY A 72 4.79 -7.73 -6.43
CA GLY A 72 3.77 -8.63 -5.88
C GLY A 72 4.32 -10.00 -5.44
N ALA A 73 5.28 -10.55 -6.19
CA ALA A 73 5.93 -11.81 -5.82
C ALA A 73 6.78 -11.67 -4.55
N THR A 74 7.49 -10.55 -4.40
CA THR A 74 8.30 -10.24 -3.23
C THR A 74 7.42 -10.00 -2.00
N VAL A 75 6.36 -9.18 -2.12
CA VAL A 75 5.39 -8.94 -1.05
C VAL A 75 4.75 -10.26 -0.62
N SER A 76 4.33 -11.12 -1.54
CA SER A 76 3.78 -12.44 -1.21
C SER A 76 4.76 -13.33 -0.44
N LYS A 77 6.06 -13.30 -0.78
CA LYS A 77 7.10 -14.03 -0.04
C LYS A 77 7.27 -13.51 1.38
N VAL A 78 7.31 -12.19 1.55
CA VAL A 78 7.46 -11.53 2.85
C VAL A 78 6.24 -11.82 3.73
N ILE A 79 5.04 -11.61 3.21
CA ILE A 79 3.80 -11.83 3.97
C ILE A 79 3.60 -13.29 4.39
N ARG A 80 4.03 -14.26 3.59
CA ARG A 80 3.97 -15.69 3.99
C ARG A 80 4.89 -16.02 5.16
N ARG A 81 5.90 -15.20 5.41
CA ARG A 81 6.81 -15.36 6.57
C ARG A 81 6.29 -14.66 7.83
N CYS A 82 5.24 -13.85 7.71
CA CYS A 82 4.62 -13.19 8.84
C CYS A 82 3.82 -14.18 9.70
N ALA A 83 3.57 -13.80 10.96
CA ALA A 83 2.71 -14.56 11.84
C ALA A 83 1.34 -14.84 11.18
N PRO A 84 0.74 -16.02 11.42
CA PRO A 84 -0.53 -16.41 10.79
C PRO A 84 -1.67 -15.39 10.97
N ALA A 85 -1.67 -14.66 12.08
CA ALA A 85 -2.64 -13.59 12.33
C ALA A 85 -2.47 -12.43 11.35
N VAL A 86 -1.24 -11.97 11.13
CA VAL A 86 -0.91 -10.90 10.18
C VAL A 86 -1.25 -11.34 8.75
N TYR A 87 -0.92 -12.56 8.39
CA TYR A 87 -1.25 -13.12 7.08
C TYR A 87 -2.77 -13.15 6.83
N ARG A 88 -3.57 -13.55 7.83
CA ARG A 88 -5.04 -13.55 7.73
C ARG A 88 -5.61 -12.14 7.57
N VAL A 89 -5.11 -11.17 8.33
CA VAL A 89 -5.52 -9.76 8.20
C VAL A 89 -5.21 -9.24 6.80
N TRP A 90 -3.99 -9.48 6.34
CA TRP A 90 -3.57 -9.09 5.00
C TRP A 90 -4.47 -9.68 3.91
N LEU A 91 -4.75 -11.00 3.96
CA LEU A 91 -5.65 -11.66 3.01
C LEU A 91 -7.04 -11.03 3.03
N ARG A 92 -7.60 -10.74 4.21
CA ARG A 92 -8.92 -10.10 4.34
C ARG A 92 -8.94 -8.70 3.73
N CYS A 93 -7.89 -7.92 3.95
CA CYS A 93 -7.74 -6.61 3.33
C CYS A 93 -7.68 -6.74 1.79
N MET A 94 -6.85 -7.64 1.29
CA MET A 94 -6.66 -7.87 -0.14
C MET A 94 -7.92 -8.36 -0.86
N THR A 95 -8.70 -9.18 -0.19
CA THR A 95 -9.95 -9.73 -0.77
C THR A 95 -11.16 -8.83 -0.53
N GLY A 96 -11.00 -7.72 0.19
CA GLY A 96 -12.09 -6.78 0.52
C GLY A 96 -13.13 -7.37 1.46
N ILE A 97 -12.76 -8.37 2.26
CA ILE A 97 -13.61 -9.01 3.28
C ILE A 97 -13.19 -8.66 4.71
N TYR A 98 -12.33 -7.65 4.86
CA TYR A 98 -12.00 -7.14 6.18
C TYR A 98 -13.27 -6.59 6.86
N PRO A 99 -13.52 -6.88 8.15
CA PRO A 99 -14.79 -6.61 8.82
C PRO A 99 -14.97 -5.14 9.21
N VAL A 100 -14.85 -4.22 8.26
CA VAL A 100 -15.25 -2.81 8.42
C VAL A 100 -16.76 -2.66 8.23
N GLN A 101 -17.37 -1.62 8.77
CA GLN A 101 -18.82 -1.44 8.79
C GLN A 101 -19.46 -1.47 7.38
N THR A 102 -18.78 -0.91 6.38
CA THR A 102 -19.26 -0.98 4.98
C THR A 102 -19.32 -2.41 4.45
N TYR A 103 -18.37 -3.28 4.83
CA TYR A 103 -18.42 -4.69 4.50
C TYR A 103 -19.53 -5.41 5.27
N LEU A 104 -19.61 -5.18 6.58
CA LEU A 104 -20.61 -5.80 7.46
C LEU A 104 -22.03 -5.42 7.05
N LYS A 105 -22.26 -4.14 6.66
CA LYS A 105 -23.55 -3.72 6.08
C LYS A 105 -23.87 -4.47 4.78
N ARG A 106 -22.89 -4.62 3.91
CA ARG A 106 -23.06 -5.32 2.62
C ARG A 106 -23.50 -6.78 2.79
N ILE A 107 -23.05 -7.44 3.85
CA ILE A 107 -23.44 -8.83 4.16
C ILE A 107 -24.64 -8.92 5.10
N GLY A 108 -25.25 -7.79 5.47
CA GLY A 108 -26.44 -7.75 6.33
C GLY A 108 -26.16 -7.92 7.83
N ALA A 109 -24.88 -7.91 8.24
CA ALA A 109 -24.51 -8.10 9.66
C ALA A 109 -24.74 -6.86 10.52
N VAL A 110 -24.76 -5.67 9.91
CA VAL A 110 -25.05 -4.39 10.59
C VAL A 110 -25.99 -3.52 9.77
N LYS A 111 -26.72 -2.63 10.44
CA LYS A 111 -27.69 -1.72 9.80
C LYS A 111 -26.99 -0.47 9.22
N SER A 112 -26.02 0.07 9.92
CA SER A 112 -25.30 1.28 9.51
C SER A 112 -23.88 0.99 9.07
N PRO A 113 -23.37 1.68 8.02
CA PRO A 113 -21.97 1.59 7.62
C PRO A 113 -21.09 2.60 8.37
N THR A 114 -21.67 3.42 9.29
CA THR A 114 -20.98 4.52 9.97
C THR A 114 -19.84 3.99 10.83
N CYS A 115 -18.72 4.70 10.83
CA CYS A 115 -17.56 4.35 11.62
C CYS A 115 -17.88 4.43 13.13
N PRO A 116 -17.70 3.34 13.89
CA PRO A 116 -17.94 3.34 15.33
C PRO A 116 -16.79 3.96 16.13
N HIS A 117 -15.68 4.31 15.48
CA HIS A 117 -14.45 4.75 16.12
C HIS A 117 -14.25 6.26 16.12
N CYS A 118 -14.95 6.99 15.25
CA CYS A 118 -14.89 8.44 15.18
C CYS A 118 -16.30 9.05 15.08
N ASN A 119 -16.45 10.29 15.47
CA ASN A 119 -17.72 11.01 15.49
C ASN A 119 -18.03 11.77 14.20
N GLU A 120 -17.33 11.45 13.09
CA GLU A 120 -17.46 12.22 11.84
C GLU A 120 -18.65 11.78 10.98
N GLY A 121 -19.42 10.78 11.41
CA GLY A 121 -20.56 10.28 10.64
C GLY A 121 -20.20 9.60 9.32
N THR A 122 -18.91 9.47 9.00
CA THR A 122 -18.43 8.89 7.75
C THR A 122 -18.54 7.37 7.74
N PRO A 123 -18.82 6.74 6.58
CA PRO A 123 -18.80 5.28 6.46
C PRO A 123 -17.42 4.69 6.76
N GLU A 124 -17.36 3.65 7.59
CA GLU A 124 -16.11 2.92 7.83
C GLU A 124 -15.81 2.00 6.65
N SER A 125 -15.11 2.54 5.67
CA SER A 125 -14.45 1.77 4.62
C SER A 125 -13.05 1.33 5.06
N LEU A 126 -12.42 0.41 4.33
CA LEU A 126 -11.03 0.05 4.59
C LEU A 126 -10.10 1.26 4.43
N ALA A 127 -10.37 2.13 3.47
CA ALA A 127 -9.62 3.38 3.27
C ALA A 127 -9.80 4.35 4.44
N HIS A 128 -11.05 4.52 4.94
CA HIS A 128 -11.30 5.35 6.12
C HIS A 128 -10.55 4.79 7.33
N PHE A 129 -10.72 3.51 7.63
CA PHE A 129 -10.06 2.83 8.74
C PHE A 129 -8.53 2.96 8.68
N ALA A 130 -7.95 2.63 7.54
CA ALA A 130 -6.49 2.56 7.39
C ALA A 130 -5.82 3.92 7.18
N CYS A 131 -6.49 4.91 6.57
CA CYS A 131 -5.84 6.12 6.09
C CYS A 131 -6.36 7.42 6.70
N VAL A 132 -7.64 7.47 7.11
CA VAL A 132 -8.29 8.75 7.44
C VAL A 132 -8.79 8.82 8.87
N CYS A 133 -9.32 7.74 9.44
CA CYS A 133 -9.98 7.75 10.74
C CYS A 133 -9.10 8.40 11.84
N PRO A 134 -9.57 9.46 12.51
CA PRO A 134 -8.76 10.16 13.52
C PRO A 134 -8.38 9.27 14.69
N LYS A 135 -9.24 8.31 15.06
CA LYS A 135 -8.96 7.37 16.16
C LYS A 135 -7.67 6.57 15.97
N PHE A 136 -7.28 6.29 14.72
CA PHE A 136 -6.10 5.48 14.40
C PHE A 136 -4.92 6.34 13.93
N ARG A 137 -4.93 7.66 14.20
CA ARG A 137 -3.86 8.57 13.81
C ARG A 137 -2.51 8.15 14.38
N GLU A 138 -2.45 7.88 15.68
CA GLU A 138 -1.21 7.46 16.36
C GLU A 138 -0.65 6.15 15.80
N ALA A 139 -1.53 5.16 15.59
CA ALA A 139 -1.10 3.89 15.00
C ALA A 139 -0.54 4.08 13.57
N ARG A 140 -1.12 5.00 12.80
CA ARG A 140 -0.60 5.35 11.47
C ARG A 140 0.75 6.05 11.54
N THR A 141 0.89 6.99 12.47
CA THR A 141 2.16 7.68 12.72
C THR A 141 3.24 6.71 13.15
N SER A 142 2.93 5.82 14.10
CA SER A 142 3.85 4.75 14.54
C SER A 142 4.28 3.84 13.37
N ALA A 143 3.32 3.41 12.54
CA ALA A 143 3.64 2.59 11.37
C ALA A 143 4.49 3.35 10.34
N HIS A 144 4.25 4.66 10.14
CA HIS A 144 5.07 5.50 9.29
C HIS A 144 6.51 5.57 9.82
N ASN A 145 6.67 5.85 11.11
CA ASN A 145 7.99 5.95 11.75
C ASN A 145 8.77 4.64 11.65
N GLN A 146 8.10 3.48 11.87
CA GLN A 146 8.76 2.18 11.71
C GLN A 146 9.29 1.96 10.28
N VAL A 147 8.51 2.32 9.26
CA VAL A 147 8.95 2.23 7.85
C VAL A 147 10.12 3.17 7.60
N ARG A 148 10.05 4.39 8.13
CA ARG A 148 11.12 5.38 8.04
C ARG A 148 12.42 4.85 8.66
N ASP A 149 12.37 4.33 9.87
CA ASP A 149 13.54 3.81 10.58
C ASP A 149 14.24 2.67 9.81
N VAL A 150 13.43 1.75 9.24
CA VAL A 150 13.96 0.69 8.37
C VAL A 150 14.60 1.27 7.10
N PHE A 151 13.98 2.29 6.52
CA PHE A 151 14.50 2.92 5.30
C PHE A 151 15.77 3.74 5.59
N THR A 152 15.85 4.45 6.72
CA THR A 152 17.06 5.12 7.19
C THR A 152 18.22 4.15 7.34
N SER A 153 17.97 3.00 7.97
CA SER A 153 19.00 1.96 8.10
C SER A 153 19.47 1.45 6.74
N PHE A 154 18.56 1.28 5.81
CA PHE A 154 18.89 0.92 4.43
C PHE A 154 19.71 2.02 3.73
N LEU A 155 19.30 3.28 3.82
CA LEU A 155 20.02 4.41 3.21
C LEU A 155 21.44 4.50 3.74
N ASN A 156 21.63 4.45 5.06
CA ASN A 156 22.96 4.50 5.67
C ASN A 156 23.85 3.35 5.21
N SER A 157 23.28 2.15 5.03
CA SER A 157 24.02 1.00 4.53
C SER A 157 24.34 1.10 3.03
N ALA A 158 23.39 1.58 2.22
CA ALA A 158 23.49 1.58 0.76
C ALA A 158 24.30 2.75 0.21
N LEU A 159 24.22 3.93 0.84
CA LEU A 159 24.85 5.16 0.36
C LEU A 159 26.29 5.32 0.82
N GLY A 160 26.65 4.67 1.93
CA GLY A 160 28.00 4.76 2.51
C GLY A 160 28.40 6.18 2.92
N SER A 161 29.70 6.39 3.17
CA SER A 161 30.24 7.66 3.67
C SER A 161 30.21 8.84 2.68
N LYS A 162 29.81 8.60 1.42
CA LYS A 162 29.72 9.66 0.40
C LYS A 162 28.49 10.56 0.56
N TRP A 163 27.53 10.15 1.39
CA TRP A 163 26.29 10.86 1.59
C TRP A 163 26.07 11.21 3.05
N ALA A 164 25.74 12.47 3.30
CA ALA A 164 25.16 12.89 4.56
C ALA A 164 23.63 12.65 4.50
N VAL A 165 23.09 11.95 5.48
CA VAL A 165 21.66 11.63 5.60
C VAL A 165 21.10 12.44 6.76
N PHE A 166 20.23 13.39 6.49
CA PHE A 166 19.51 14.18 7.49
C PHE A 166 18.09 13.64 7.58
N GLU A 167 17.79 12.97 8.68
CA GLU A 167 16.46 12.40 8.95
C GLU A 167 15.61 13.37 9.75
N GLU A 168 14.37 13.61 9.36
CA GLU A 168 13.40 14.52 10.00
C GLU A 168 14.06 15.85 10.48
N THR A 169 14.99 16.33 9.70
CA THR A 169 15.75 17.54 10.04
C THR A 169 15.11 18.74 9.35
N ARG A 170 14.85 19.80 10.12
CA ARG A 170 14.42 21.07 9.53
C ARG A 170 15.50 21.56 8.56
N MET A 171 15.07 22.09 7.42
CA MET A 171 15.99 22.57 6.39
C MET A 171 16.95 23.64 6.95
N SER A 172 16.52 24.49 7.89
CA SER A 172 17.36 25.47 8.56
C SER A 172 18.50 24.88 9.41
N ARG A 173 18.43 23.58 9.73
CA ARG A 173 19.47 22.84 10.47
C ARG A 173 20.39 22.01 9.57
N THR A 174 20.07 21.94 8.29
CA THR A 174 21.03 21.43 7.30
C THR A 174 22.02 22.54 6.97
N SER A 175 23.20 22.21 6.55
CA SER A 175 24.18 23.20 6.09
C SER A 175 23.85 23.80 4.71
N LEU A 176 22.65 23.51 4.19
CA LEU A 176 22.23 23.94 2.86
C LEU A 176 21.79 25.41 2.86
N VAL A 177 22.28 26.15 1.89
CA VAL A 177 21.88 27.55 1.64
C VAL A 177 20.55 27.55 0.87
N LEU A 178 19.55 28.19 1.45
CA LEU A 178 18.26 28.41 0.82
C LEU A 178 18.18 29.84 0.26
N GLN A 179 17.79 29.96 -1.01
CA GLN A 179 17.51 31.25 -1.63
C GLN A 179 16.01 31.34 -1.95
N SER A 180 15.36 32.39 -1.56
CA SER A 180 13.93 32.59 -1.90
C SER A 180 13.84 33.21 -3.29
N THR A 181 13.19 32.49 -4.19
CA THR A 181 12.81 32.98 -5.53
C THR A 181 11.28 33.15 -5.65
N SER A 182 10.54 32.77 -4.61
CA SER A 182 9.08 32.82 -4.55
C SER A 182 8.57 33.66 -3.40
N SER A 183 7.27 33.83 -3.27
CA SER A 183 6.61 34.51 -2.12
C SER A 183 6.84 33.81 -0.78
N ALA A 184 7.35 32.56 -0.78
CA ALA A 184 7.73 31.87 0.45
C ALA A 184 9.01 32.47 1.01
N THR A 185 9.02 32.79 2.29
CA THR A 185 10.22 33.29 2.95
C THR A 185 11.22 32.17 3.21
N VAL A 186 12.51 32.48 3.25
CA VAL A 186 13.57 31.53 3.62
C VAL A 186 13.27 30.88 4.98
N ASP A 187 12.71 31.63 5.91
CA ASP A 187 12.29 31.13 7.23
C ASP A 187 11.21 30.08 7.16
N GLU A 188 10.20 30.27 6.29
CA GLU A 188 9.15 29.27 6.08
C GLU A 188 9.70 27.99 5.47
N LEU A 189 10.53 28.11 4.45
CA LEU A 189 11.19 26.98 3.81
C LEU A 189 12.16 26.27 4.79
N GLY A 190 12.86 27.03 5.62
CA GLY A 190 13.73 26.51 6.66
C GLY A 190 13.01 25.67 7.72
N ARG A 191 11.70 25.90 7.94
CA ARG A 191 10.87 25.09 8.84
C ARG A 191 10.38 23.79 8.22
N ARG A 192 10.47 23.63 6.89
CA ARG A 192 10.13 22.37 6.22
C ARG A 192 10.98 21.25 6.74
N GLN A 193 10.36 20.11 6.96
CA GLN A 193 10.97 18.94 7.57
C GLN A 193 10.59 17.71 6.73
N PRO A 194 11.31 17.46 5.63
CA PRO A 194 11.16 16.22 4.87
C PRO A 194 11.57 15.01 5.71
N ASP A 195 11.11 13.83 5.35
CA ASP A 195 11.55 12.61 6.04
C ASP A 195 13.06 12.42 5.91
N TRP A 196 13.65 12.72 4.73
CA TRP A 196 15.11 12.76 4.54
C TRP A 196 15.55 13.86 3.59
N VAL A 197 16.71 14.43 3.90
CA VAL A 197 17.52 15.21 2.98
C VAL A 197 18.84 14.49 2.83
N LEU A 198 19.20 14.14 1.61
CA LEU A 198 20.44 13.44 1.26
C LEU A 198 21.35 14.41 0.55
N VAL A 199 22.58 14.57 1.03
CA VAL A 199 23.57 15.47 0.46
C VAL A 199 24.85 14.72 0.17
N SER A 200 25.36 14.84 -1.04
CA SER A 200 26.66 14.33 -1.43
C SER A 200 27.49 15.42 -2.08
N GLU A 201 28.49 15.92 -1.37
CA GLU A 201 29.43 16.93 -1.89
C GLU A 201 30.27 16.36 -3.01
N SER A 202 30.78 15.13 -2.83
CA SER A 202 31.64 14.48 -3.82
C SER A 202 30.93 14.18 -5.15
N LEU A 203 29.62 13.97 -5.13
CA LEU A 203 28.81 13.71 -6.32
C LEU A 203 28.05 14.97 -6.77
N GLN A 204 28.15 16.07 -6.01
CA GLN A 204 27.35 17.30 -6.24
C GLN A 204 25.86 17.02 -6.38
N ARG A 205 25.28 16.29 -5.42
CA ARG A 205 23.87 15.88 -5.44
C ARG A 205 23.16 16.18 -4.14
N ILE A 206 21.93 16.66 -4.27
CA ILE A 206 20.99 16.83 -3.18
C ILE A 206 19.72 16.10 -3.57
N ALA A 207 19.14 15.31 -2.65
CA ALA A 207 17.86 14.70 -2.85
C ALA A 207 16.97 14.93 -1.62
N ILE A 208 15.73 15.36 -1.88
CA ILE A 208 14.67 15.49 -0.87
C ILE A 208 13.76 14.28 -1.03
N VAL A 209 13.66 13.47 0.01
CA VAL A 209 12.88 12.25 -0.01
C VAL A 209 11.82 12.34 1.08
N ASP A 210 10.58 12.03 0.73
CA ASP A 210 9.45 12.07 1.65
C ASP A 210 8.52 10.89 1.40
N LEU A 211 8.24 10.14 2.47
CA LEU A 211 7.33 9.01 2.45
C LEU A 211 5.89 9.49 2.44
N CYS A 212 5.13 9.01 1.51
CA CYS A 212 3.69 9.15 1.58
C CYS A 212 3.02 7.78 1.63
N ARG A 213 1.96 7.70 2.41
CA ARG A 213 1.11 6.52 2.50
C ARG A 213 -0.29 6.89 2.04
N PRO A 214 -0.50 7.03 0.72
CA PRO A 214 -1.81 7.31 0.17
C PRO A 214 -2.72 6.11 0.33
N SER A 215 -4.02 6.35 0.20
CA SER A 215 -4.95 5.26 -0.10
C SER A 215 -4.58 4.69 -1.46
N ASP A 216 -4.22 3.43 -1.51
CA ASP A 216 -3.80 2.70 -2.71
C ASP A 216 -5.00 2.12 -3.49
N MET A 217 -6.17 2.72 -3.30
CA MET A 217 -7.42 2.29 -3.96
C MET A 217 -7.41 2.50 -5.48
N SER A 218 -6.50 3.35 -6.00
CA SER A 218 -6.33 3.52 -7.44
C SER A 218 -4.94 4.08 -7.80
N PRO A 219 -4.38 3.75 -9.00
CA PRO A 219 -3.15 4.37 -9.50
C PRO A 219 -3.24 5.90 -9.55
N ALA A 220 -4.44 6.43 -9.85
CA ALA A 220 -4.68 7.87 -9.84
C ALA A 220 -4.49 8.50 -8.45
N GLN A 221 -4.84 7.80 -7.37
CA GLN A 221 -4.60 8.29 -6.01
C GLN A 221 -3.11 8.28 -5.64
N LEU A 222 -2.36 7.28 -6.09
CA LEU A 222 -0.90 7.23 -5.92
C LEU A 222 -0.25 8.41 -6.67
N LEU A 223 -0.62 8.61 -7.93
CA LEU A 223 -0.13 9.73 -8.73
C LEU A 223 -0.51 11.08 -8.10
N ALA A 224 -1.75 11.25 -7.68
CA ALA A 224 -2.21 12.46 -7.01
C ALA A 224 -1.46 12.72 -5.69
N ALA A 225 -1.09 11.67 -4.94
CA ALA A 225 -0.27 11.81 -3.74
C ALA A 225 1.16 12.25 -4.08
N ALA A 226 1.76 11.67 -5.11
CA ALA A 226 3.08 12.07 -5.59
C ALA A 226 3.09 13.53 -6.06
N LEU A 227 2.11 13.92 -6.88
CA LEU A 227 1.97 15.30 -7.35
C LEU A 227 1.78 16.30 -6.20
N ARG A 228 0.96 15.97 -5.18
CA ARG A 228 0.82 16.84 -4.00
C ARG A 228 2.15 17.04 -3.27
N LYS A 229 2.98 16.00 -3.17
CA LYS A 229 4.33 16.12 -2.57
C LYS A 229 5.25 16.96 -3.44
N GLN A 230 5.25 16.79 -4.76
CA GLN A 230 6.02 17.63 -5.67
C GLN A 230 5.62 19.10 -5.56
N VAL A 231 4.32 19.41 -5.53
CA VAL A 231 3.83 20.79 -5.33
C VAL A 231 4.24 21.32 -3.94
N ALA A 232 4.15 20.50 -2.89
CA ALA A 232 4.51 20.93 -1.54
C ALA A 232 6.00 21.22 -1.39
N TYR A 233 6.86 20.45 -2.05
CA TYR A 233 8.33 20.61 -1.97
C TYR A 233 8.93 21.41 -3.13
N GLY A 234 8.16 21.74 -4.16
CA GLY A 234 8.62 22.55 -5.30
C GLY A 234 9.32 23.85 -4.88
N PRO A 235 8.72 24.68 -3.99
CA PRO A 235 9.39 25.90 -3.51
C PRO A 235 10.72 25.64 -2.79
N LEU A 236 10.84 24.49 -2.12
CA LEU A 236 12.10 24.10 -1.48
C LEU A 236 13.17 23.71 -2.50
N VAL A 237 12.80 22.96 -3.53
CA VAL A 237 13.69 22.61 -4.65
C VAL A 237 14.16 23.88 -5.36
N GLU A 238 13.27 24.86 -5.60
CA GLU A 238 13.64 26.16 -6.16
C GLU A 238 14.60 26.93 -5.25
N ALA A 239 14.37 26.92 -3.94
CA ALA A 239 15.26 27.58 -2.99
C ALA A 239 16.67 26.98 -2.96
N LEU A 240 16.83 25.75 -3.42
CA LEU A 240 18.12 25.09 -3.60
C LEU A 240 18.79 25.40 -4.97
N ARG A 241 18.22 26.29 -5.77
CA ARG A 241 18.74 26.69 -7.08
C ARG A 241 20.20 27.17 -7.03
N TYR A 242 20.60 27.78 -5.90
CA TYR A 242 21.98 28.14 -5.63
C TYR A 242 22.97 27.00 -5.92
N TYR A 243 22.57 25.78 -5.59
CA TYR A 243 23.39 24.58 -5.86
C TYR A 243 23.30 24.17 -7.33
N ALA A 244 22.09 24.20 -7.91
CA ALA A 244 21.89 23.86 -9.32
C ALA A 244 22.71 24.78 -10.25
N ASP A 245 22.77 26.08 -9.95
CA ASP A 245 23.57 27.07 -10.69
C ASP A 245 25.07 26.82 -10.60
N ARG A 246 25.49 25.95 -9.69
CA ARG A 246 26.90 25.49 -9.49
C ARG A 246 27.15 24.07 -9.97
N GLY A 247 26.25 23.55 -10.79
CA GLY A 247 26.35 22.22 -11.40
C GLY A 247 25.90 21.06 -10.52
N TRP A 248 25.26 21.34 -9.36
CA TRP A 248 24.67 20.28 -8.54
C TRP A 248 23.34 19.78 -9.13
N VAL A 249 23.08 18.51 -8.95
CA VAL A 249 21.78 17.91 -9.30
C VAL A 249 20.90 17.90 -8.05
N VAL A 250 19.76 18.58 -8.13
CA VAL A 250 18.77 18.66 -7.05
C VAL A 250 17.51 17.90 -7.47
N HIS A 251 17.10 16.95 -6.62
CA HIS A 251 15.93 16.08 -6.84
C HIS A 251 14.84 16.26 -5.78
#